data_2462001a6300f5e59c7dbdd4300c31c8
#
_entry.id   2462001a6300f5e59c7dbdd4300c31c8
#
_cell.length_a   1.000
_cell.length_b   1.000
_cell.length_c   1.000
_cell.angle_alpha   90.00
_cell.angle_beta   90.00
_cell.angle_gamma   90.00
#
_symmetry.space_group_name_H-M   'P 1'
#
loop_
_entity.id
_entity.type
_entity.pdbx_description
1 polymer ?
#
loop_
_entity_poly.entity_id
_entity_poly.type
_entity_poly.pdbx_seq_one_letter_code
_entity_poly.pdbx_strand_id
1 'polypeptide(L)'
;FYAYGYGEVSETVANKQSALLDYMKSKGFPVADTRVLAYGPEELQNFHVRVEKIRDDLPFDIDGVVYKVNSFALQRSLGFVSREPRWACAHKYPPQEVQTVVQDITIQVGRTGKLTPVARLKPVFVGGTTISNASLHNEEFLQNMGVKIGDTVVVRRAGDVIPEIVRVIKELRPDNARDFVMPEFCPVCGSHAYKEEGEKDRKCTGGLFCQAQRVQSILHFVSRKAMGIDGIGEKLAEQLVEKGWVKNISDIYRLTKEQFVSLDRMGEKSADNLLASIEKSKSTTLEKFLYAISIPDVGESTARTLANHFRTLKACEDAGLEQLLEVDDVGMSTAEKILHFFAEPKNLQVI
;
A
#
# COMPACT_ATOMS: atom_id res chain seq x y z
N PHE A 1 -1.17 1.01 -22.97
CA PHE A 1 0.15 0.40 -22.68
C PHE A 1 1.25 1.19 -23.38
N TYR A 2 2.29 1.59 -22.63
CA TYR A 2 3.53 2.18 -23.15
C TYR A 2 4.73 1.45 -22.55
N ALA A 3 5.68 1.05 -23.39
CA ALA A 3 6.92 0.42 -22.99
C ALA A 3 7.93 1.48 -22.54
N TYR A 4 8.54 1.31 -21.36
CA TYR A 4 9.52 2.26 -20.78
C TYR A 4 10.81 1.60 -20.31
N GLY A 5 10.89 0.28 -20.37
CA GLY A 5 12.02 -0.51 -19.93
C GLY A 5 11.80 -1.99 -20.25
N TYR A 6 12.80 -2.81 -19.97
CA TYR A 6 12.74 -4.24 -20.11
C TYR A 6 13.08 -4.94 -18.78
N GLY A 7 12.67 -6.19 -18.64
CA GLY A 7 13.06 -7.04 -17.53
C GLY A 7 14.27 -7.88 -17.90
N GLU A 8 14.12 -9.20 -17.87
CA GLU A 8 15.15 -10.14 -18.25
C GLU A 8 15.21 -10.28 -19.78
N VAL A 9 16.43 -10.26 -20.35
CA VAL A 9 16.69 -10.42 -21.79
C VAL A 9 17.84 -11.38 -22.00
N SER A 10 17.81 -12.14 -23.11
CA SER A 10 18.84 -13.12 -23.47
C SER A 10 20.14 -12.46 -23.96
N GLU A 11 20.07 -11.23 -24.45
CA GLU A 11 21.22 -10.49 -24.99
C GLU A 11 21.10 -8.98 -24.74
N THR A 12 22.24 -8.29 -24.74
CA THR A 12 22.27 -6.83 -24.57
C THR A 12 21.81 -6.14 -25.86
N VAL A 13 20.63 -5.55 -25.86
CA VAL A 13 20.04 -4.86 -27.01
C VAL A 13 20.39 -3.38 -27.10
N ALA A 14 20.86 -2.77 -26.00
CA ALA A 14 21.27 -1.37 -25.95
C ALA A 14 22.21 -1.11 -24.77
N ASN A 15 22.97 -0.01 -24.83
CA ASN A 15 23.86 0.45 -23.74
C ASN A 15 23.42 1.79 -23.12
N LYS A 16 22.34 2.36 -23.63
CA LYS A 16 21.73 3.62 -23.17
C LYS A 16 20.21 3.50 -23.11
N GLN A 17 19.59 4.24 -22.19
CA GLN A 17 18.15 4.30 -22.02
C GLN A 17 17.43 4.79 -23.29
N SER A 18 17.96 5.84 -23.93
CA SER A 18 17.39 6.38 -25.17
C SER A 18 17.43 5.36 -26.31
N ALA A 19 18.56 4.69 -26.50
CA ALA A 19 18.72 3.64 -27.53
C ALA A 19 17.81 2.44 -27.29
N LEU A 20 17.58 2.06 -26.02
CA LEU A 20 16.61 1.03 -25.66
C LEU A 20 15.19 1.39 -26.10
N LEU A 21 14.76 2.62 -25.82
CA LEU A 21 13.41 3.08 -26.21
C LEU A 21 13.26 3.12 -27.74
N ASP A 22 14.29 3.53 -28.47
CA ASP A 22 14.31 3.50 -29.94
C ASP A 22 14.25 2.08 -30.49
N TYR A 23 15.00 1.16 -29.88
CA TYR A 23 14.95 -0.26 -30.23
C TYR A 23 13.55 -0.84 -30.00
N MET A 24 12.94 -0.60 -28.84
CA MET A 24 11.58 -1.08 -28.55
C MET A 24 10.57 -0.52 -29.55
N LYS A 25 10.66 0.78 -29.88
CA LYS A 25 9.82 1.41 -30.91
C LYS A 25 10.01 0.75 -32.29
N SER A 26 11.25 0.43 -32.67
CA SER A 26 11.57 -0.27 -33.94
C SER A 26 11.00 -1.68 -34.01
N LYS A 27 10.71 -2.31 -32.85
CA LYS A 27 10.08 -3.63 -32.75
C LYS A 27 8.57 -3.56 -32.66
N GLY A 28 7.98 -2.37 -32.83
CA GLY A 28 6.53 -2.16 -32.82
C GLY A 28 5.90 -1.98 -31.44
N PHE A 29 6.70 -1.85 -30.36
CA PHE A 29 6.16 -1.52 -29.06
C PHE A 29 5.77 -0.02 -29.00
N PRO A 30 4.60 0.33 -28.45
CA PRO A 30 4.24 1.70 -28.20
C PRO A 30 5.20 2.29 -27.14
N VAL A 31 5.90 3.35 -27.51
CA VAL A 31 6.80 4.12 -26.63
C VAL A 31 6.36 5.56 -26.67
N ALA A 32 6.33 6.23 -25.52
CA ALA A 32 5.95 7.65 -25.46
C ALA A 32 6.87 8.51 -26.34
N ASP A 33 6.28 9.32 -27.23
CA ASP A 33 7.03 10.25 -28.09
C ASP A 33 7.47 11.50 -27.34
N THR A 34 6.77 11.84 -26.25
CA THR A 34 7.11 12.95 -25.36
C THR A 34 8.32 12.58 -24.50
N ARG A 35 9.52 12.70 -25.07
CA ARG A 35 10.80 12.40 -24.43
C ARG A 35 11.92 13.26 -25.03
N VAL A 36 12.96 13.50 -24.25
CA VAL A 36 14.12 14.29 -24.65
C VAL A 36 15.39 13.76 -23.99
N LEU A 37 16.52 13.92 -24.62
CA LEU A 37 17.83 13.80 -24.01
C LEU A 37 18.25 15.16 -23.49
N ALA A 38 18.48 15.29 -22.18
CA ALA A 38 18.84 16.53 -21.52
C ALA A 38 20.27 16.46 -20.95
N TYR A 39 20.98 17.60 -21.01
CA TYR A 39 22.38 17.72 -20.59
C TYR A 39 22.60 18.67 -19.42
N GLY A 40 21.57 18.92 -18.64
CA GLY A 40 21.70 19.72 -17.42
C GLY A 40 20.36 20.04 -16.76
N PRO A 41 20.39 20.66 -15.58
CA PRO A 41 19.18 20.98 -14.82
C PRO A 41 18.20 21.90 -15.56
N GLU A 42 18.72 22.87 -16.34
CA GLU A 42 17.89 23.81 -17.09
C GLU A 42 17.05 23.10 -18.16
N GLU A 43 17.66 22.18 -18.92
CA GLU A 43 16.92 21.40 -19.92
C GLU A 43 15.90 20.47 -19.31
N LEU A 44 16.20 19.87 -18.14
CA LEU A 44 15.24 19.06 -17.38
C LEU A 44 14.04 19.91 -16.94
N GLN A 45 14.29 21.10 -16.40
CA GLN A 45 13.24 22.03 -15.99
C GLN A 45 12.39 22.50 -17.19
N ASN A 46 13.01 22.85 -18.29
CA ASN A 46 12.33 23.26 -19.52
C ASN A 46 11.44 22.14 -20.08
N PHE A 47 11.92 20.88 -19.98
CA PHE A 47 11.12 19.73 -20.37
C PHE A 47 9.90 19.55 -19.45
N HIS A 48 10.07 19.67 -18.13
CA HIS A 48 8.99 19.58 -17.16
C HIS A 48 7.88 20.60 -17.45
N VAL A 49 8.25 21.89 -17.58
CA VAL A 49 7.30 22.98 -17.87
C VAL A 49 6.62 22.80 -19.24
N ARG A 50 7.34 22.30 -20.25
CA ARG A 50 6.76 22.03 -21.56
C ARG A 50 5.70 20.94 -21.51
N VAL A 51 6.00 19.83 -20.81
CA VAL A 51 5.07 18.69 -20.70
C VAL A 51 3.87 19.05 -19.84
N GLU A 52 4.04 19.89 -18.81
CA GLU A 52 2.93 20.41 -18.01
C GLU A 52 1.90 21.15 -18.88
N LYS A 53 2.35 21.97 -19.84
CA LYS A 53 1.47 22.74 -20.72
C LYS A 53 0.65 21.90 -21.69
N ILE A 54 1.15 20.73 -22.08
CA ILE A 54 0.46 19.82 -23.01
C ILE A 54 -0.19 18.66 -22.28
N ARG A 55 -0.20 18.66 -20.95
CA ARG A 55 -0.66 17.56 -20.11
C ARG A 55 -2.09 17.14 -20.45
N ASP A 56 -2.99 18.10 -20.58
CA ASP A 56 -4.42 17.88 -20.83
C ASP A 56 -4.73 17.45 -22.28
N ASP A 57 -3.77 17.64 -23.20
CA ASP A 57 -3.87 17.21 -24.60
C ASP A 57 -3.35 15.78 -24.83
N LEU A 58 -2.72 15.15 -23.81
CA LEU A 58 -2.20 13.81 -23.93
C LEU A 58 -3.34 12.77 -23.89
N PRO A 59 -3.22 11.64 -24.62
CA PRO A 59 -4.24 10.58 -24.62
C PRO A 59 -4.22 9.72 -23.34
N PHE A 60 -3.53 10.15 -22.31
CA PHE A 60 -3.40 9.50 -21.00
C PHE A 60 -3.04 10.53 -19.93
N ASP A 61 -3.48 10.27 -18.70
CA ASP A 61 -3.16 11.11 -17.55
C ASP A 61 -1.71 10.92 -17.10
N ILE A 62 -1.07 12.03 -16.70
CA ILE A 62 0.26 12.06 -16.11
C ILE A 62 0.27 12.91 -14.83
N ASP A 63 1.10 12.55 -13.87
CA ASP A 63 1.31 13.28 -12.62
C ASP A 63 2.68 13.95 -12.52
N GLY A 64 3.49 13.81 -13.57
CA GLY A 64 4.84 14.37 -13.64
C GLY A 64 5.66 13.76 -14.76
N VAL A 65 6.95 14.01 -14.73
CA VAL A 65 7.96 13.46 -15.65
C VAL A 65 8.98 12.64 -14.86
N VAL A 66 9.65 11.71 -15.51
CA VAL A 66 10.71 10.90 -14.89
C VAL A 66 12.02 11.15 -15.62
N TYR A 67 13.03 11.58 -14.87
CA TYR A 67 14.40 11.70 -15.33
C TYR A 67 15.14 10.40 -15.08
N LYS A 68 15.91 9.94 -16.05
CA LYS A 68 16.73 8.73 -15.93
C LYS A 68 18.13 9.00 -16.43
N VAL A 69 19.15 8.50 -15.73
CA VAL A 69 20.52 8.52 -16.23
C VAL A 69 20.58 7.70 -17.52
N ASN A 70 21.07 8.27 -18.61
CA ASN A 70 21.00 7.64 -19.94
C ASN A 70 21.95 6.45 -20.10
N SER A 71 23.13 6.47 -19.47
CA SER A 71 24.13 5.39 -19.56
C SER A 71 23.80 4.21 -18.64
N PHE A 72 23.65 3.00 -19.18
CA PHE A 72 23.44 1.80 -18.37
C PHE A 72 24.63 1.42 -17.50
N ALA A 73 25.87 1.77 -17.91
CA ALA A 73 27.03 1.59 -17.05
C ALA A 73 26.94 2.45 -15.79
N LEU A 74 26.52 3.71 -15.92
CA LEU A 74 26.30 4.61 -14.79
C LEU A 74 25.08 4.18 -13.95
N GLN A 75 24.01 3.69 -14.57
CA GLN A 75 22.86 3.15 -13.83
C GLN A 75 23.29 1.96 -12.93
N ARG A 76 24.11 1.05 -13.44
CA ARG A 76 24.66 -0.05 -12.65
C ARG A 76 25.56 0.42 -11.51
N SER A 77 26.39 1.43 -11.73
CA SER A 77 27.26 2.02 -10.70
C SER A 77 26.45 2.70 -9.59
N LEU A 78 25.38 3.40 -9.93
CA LEU A 78 24.50 4.06 -8.97
C LEU A 78 23.65 3.05 -8.17
N GLY A 79 23.22 1.97 -8.79
CA GLY A 79 22.48 0.90 -8.15
C GLY A 79 21.07 1.29 -7.71
N PHE A 80 20.60 0.61 -6.65
CA PHE A 80 19.24 0.73 -6.10
C PHE A 80 19.29 0.97 -4.59
N VAL A 81 18.20 1.55 -4.04
CA VAL A 81 17.90 1.57 -2.62
C VAL A 81 16.63 0.74 -2.44
N SER A 82 16.74 -0.43 -1.83
CA SER A 82 15.63 -1.38 -1.77
C SER A 82 15.11 -1.73 -3.19
N ARG A 83 14.01 -1.12 -3.64
CA ARG A 83 13.42 -1.30 -4.98
C ARG A 83 13.63 -0.12 -5.89
N GLU A 84 13.91 1.05 -5.33
CA GLU A 84 13.98 2.30 -6.04
C GLU A 84 15.35 2.48 -6.68
N PRO A 85 15.41 2.80 -7.98
CA PRO A 85 16.67 3.08 -8.66
C PRO A 85 17.26 4.43 -8.23
N ARG A 86 18.54 4.48 -7.86
CA ARG A 86 19.25 5.74 -7.57
C ARG A 86 19.50 6.59 -8.81
N TRP A 87 19.30 6.03 -10.00
CA TRP A 87 19.52 6.64 -11.30
C TRP A 87 18.25 7.19 -11.96
N ALA A 88 17.12 7.17 -11.26
CA ALA A 88 15.85 7.76 -11.73
C ALA A 88 15.25 8.67 -10.66
N CYS A 89 14.64 9.78 -11.12
CA CYS A 89 13.97 10.75 -10.28
C CYS A 89 12.65 11.16 -10.91
N ALA A 90 11.56 11.04 -10.16
CA ALA A 90 10.26 11.57 -10.58
C ALA A 90 10.13 13.03 -10.15
N HIS A 91 9.80 13.90 -11.12
CA HIS A 91 9.47 15.31 -10.89
C HIS A 91 7.97 15.50 -11.14
N LYS A 92 7.21 15.48 -10.05
CA LYS A 92 5.75 15.53 -10.10
C LYS A 92 5.24 16.96 -10.29
N TYR A 93 4.08 17.10 -10.95
CA TYR A 93 3.35 18.36 -11.02
C TYR A 93 2.68 18.67 -9.68
N PRO A 94 2.36 19.95 -9.42
CA PRO A 94 1.48 20.29 -8.30
C PRO A 94 0.18 19.49 -8.37
N PRO A 95 -0.30 18.96 -7.22
CA PRO A 95 -1.55 18.23 -7.19
C PRO A 95 -2.72 19.14 -7.55
N GLN A 96 -3.68 18.59 -8.32
CA GLN A 96 -4.93 19.28 -8.59
C GLN A 96 -5.77 19.35 -7.31
N GLU A 97 -6.36 20.50 -7.04
CA GLU A 97 -7.25 20.76 -5.91
C GLU A 97 -8.66 21.04 -6.41
N VAL A 98 -9.65 20.46 -5.77
CA VAL A 98 -11.07 20.70 -6.05
C VAL A 98 -11.86 20.83 -4.76
N GLN A 99 -13.00 21.51 -4.83
CA GLN A 99 -13.93 21.65 -3.71
C GLN A 99 -14.98 20.54 -3.75
N THR A 100 -15.30 20.02 -2.57
CA THR A 100 -16.41 19.07 -2.37
C THR A 100 -16.99 19.20 -0.98
N VAL A 101 -18.05 18.44 -0.68
CA VAL A 101 -18.74 18.48 0.62
C VAL A 101 -18.52 17.18 1.37
N VAL A 102 -18.24 17.26 2.66
CA VAL A 102 -18.20 16.13 3.59
C VAL A 102 -19.61 15.71 3.92
N GLN A 103 -20.05 14.58 3.36
CA GLN A 103 -21.40 14.06 3.60
C GLN A 103 -21.51 13.31 4.92
N ASP A 104 -20.43 12.59 5.31
CA ASP A 104 -20.35 11.83 6.55
C ASP A 104 -18.87 11.59 6.92
N ILE A 105 -18.63 11.13 8.16
CA ILE A 105 -17.31 10.63 8.60
C ILE A 105 -17.52 9.25 9.20
N THR A 106 -16.84 8.25 8.66
CA THR A 106 -16.92 6.87 9.12
C THR A 106 -15.56 6.39 9.65
N ILE A 107 -15.56 5.33 10.45
CA ILE A 107 -14.34 4.72 10.97
C ILE A 107 -13.98 3.49 10.16
N GLN A 108 -12.76 3.46 9.66
CA GLN A 108 -12.13 2.26 9.12
C GLN A 108 -11.23 1.63 10.19
N VAL A 109 -11.33 0.33 10.38
CA VAL A 109 -10.52 -0.42 11.35
C VAL A 109 -9.41 -1.15 10.60
N GLY A 110 -8.18 -0.77 10.85
CA GLY A 110 -7.00 -1.37 10.24
C GLY A 110 -6.61 -2.70 10.89
N ARG A 111 -5.63 -3.37 10.29
CA ARG A 111 -5.11 -4.68 10.71
C ARG A 111 -4.65 -4.71 12.17
N THR A 112 -4.00 -3.66 12.64
CA THR A 112 -3.51 -3.52 14.02
C THR A 112 -4.55 -2.96 14.99
N GLY A 113 -5.83 -2.89 14.57
CA GLY A 113 -6.90 -2.30 15.34
C GLY A 113 -6.99 -0.78 15.24
N LYS A 114 -6.08 -0.08 14.56
CA LYS A 114 -6.11 1.37 14.38
C LYS A 114 -7.45 1.82 13.82
N LEU A 115 -8.10 2.76 14.51
CA LEU A 115 -9.32 3.41 14.06
C LEU A 115 -8.95 4.67 13.27
N THR A 116 -9.19 4.61 11.96
CA THR A 116 -8.89 5.73 11.06
C THR A 116 -10.21 6.40 10.64
N PRO A 117 -10.43 7.69 10.97
CA PRO A 117 -11.58 8.41 10.47
C PRO A 117 -11.40 8.69 8.97
N VAL A 118 -12.47 8.47 8.20
CA VAL A 118 -12.53 8.65 6.75
C VAL A 118 -13.71 9.53 6.40
N ALA A 119 -13.44 10.67 5.79
CA ALA A 119 -14.48 11.56 5.27
C ALA A 119 -15.13 10.92 4.04
N ARG A 120 -16.47 10.79 4.08
CA ARG A 120 -17.31 10.43 2.93
C ARG A 120 -17.67 11.72 2.21
N LEU A 121 -17.23 11.84 0.97
CA LEU A 121 -17.33 13.07 0.19
C LEU A 121 -18.43 12.97 -0.85
N LYS A 122 -19.05 14.10 -1.18
CA LYS A 122 -19.80 14.18 -2.44
C LYS A 122 -18.81 13.85 -3.57
N PRO A 123 -19.12 12.87 -4.44
CA PRO A 123 -18.18 12.46 -5.48
C PRO A 123 -17.71 13.63 -6.34
N VAL A 124 -16.41 13.76 -6.56
CA VAL A 124 -15.80 14.82 -7.35
C VAL A 124 -14.64 14.27 -8.18
N PHE A 125 -14.51 14.75 -9.41
CA PHE A 125 -13.44 14.35 -10.32
C PHE A 125 -12.19 15.21 -10.08
N VAL A 126 -11.05 14.56 -9.81
CA VAL A 126 -9.75 15.21 -9.62
C VAL A 126 -8.60 14.25 -9.91
N GLY A 127 -7.57 14.73 -10.60
CA GLY A 127 -6.39 13.93 -10.92
C GLY A 127 -6.71 12.65 -11.70
N GLY A 128 -7.60 12.73 -12.70
CA GLY A 128 -7.95 11.62 -13.59
C GLY A 128 -8.91 10.58 -12.98
N THR A 129 -9.47 10.82 -11.79
CA THR A 129 -10.39 9.86 -11.14
C THR A 129 -11.46 10.56 -10.31
N THR A 130 -12.56 9.84 -10.06
CA THR A 130 -13.61 10.30 -9.14
C THR A 130 -13.30 9.82 -7.74
N ILE A 131 -13.15 10.78 -6.80
CA ILE A 131 -12.96 10.50 -5.38
C ILE A 131 -14.26 10.70 -4.62
N SER A 132 -14.54 9.80 -3.68
CA SER A 132 -15.68 9.84 -2.75
C SER A 132 -15.25 9.67 -1.30
N ASN A 133 -13.98 9.46 -1.04
CA ASN A 133 -13.44 9.27 0.30
C ASN A 133 -12.09 9.97 0.43
N ALA A 134 -11.82 10.54 1.62
CA ALA A 134 -10.51 11.07 1.97
C ALA A 134 -10.14 10.65 3.39
N SER A 135 -8.88 10.25 3.60
CA SER A 135 -8.39 9.90 4.93
C SER A 135 -8.28 11.15 5.81
N LEU A 136 -8.70 11.02 7.06
CA LEU A 136 -8.47 12.01 8.12
C LEU A 136 -7.37 11.54 9.09
N HIS A 137 -6.60 10.52 8.70
CA HIS A 137 -5.40 9.98 9.34
C HIS A 137 -5.61 9.49 10.78
N ASN A 138 -6.01 10.37 11.72
CA ASN A 138 -6.26 10.08 13.13
C ASN A 138 -7.10 11.18 13.79
N GLU A 139 -7.40 10.97 15.07
CA GLU A 139 -8.20 11.89 15.89
C GLU A 139 -7.56 13.28 16.02
N GLU A 140 -6.25 13.35 16.22
CA GLU A 140 -5.52 14.61 16.35
C GLU A 140 -5.57 15.43 15.04
N PHE A 141 -5.39 14.78 13.89
CA PHE A 141 -5.51 15.43 12.59
C PHE A 141 -6.92 15.96 12.35
N LEU A 142 -7.93 15.14 12.65
CA LEU A 142 -9.34 15.54 12.54
C LEU A 142 -9.64 16.80 13.38
N GLN A 143 -9.18 16.82 14.64
CA GLN A 143 -9.38 17.94 15.56
C GLN A 143 -8.63 19.20 15.10
N ASN A 144 -7.36 19.07 14.70
CA ASN A 144 -6.55 20.19 14.22
C ASN A 144 -7.10 20.80 12.93
N MET A 145 -7.62 19.97 12.02
CA MET A 145 -8.27 20.41 10.79
C MET A 145 -9.63 21.07 11.08
N GLY A 146 -10.30 20.68 12.15
CA GLY A 146 -11.61 21.17 12.55
C GLY A 146 -12.71 20.87 11.54
N VAL A 147 -12.60 19.72 10.85
CA VAL A 147 -13.57 19.23 9.86
C VAL A 147 -14.84 18.79 10.57
N LYS A 148 -16.01 19.22 10.02
CA LYS A 148 -17.34 18.80 10.43
C LYS A 148 -18.10 18.12 9.29
N ILE A 149 -19.06 17.27 9.63
CA ILE A 149 -19.99 16.71 8.65
C ILE A 149 -20.87 17.87 8.14
N GLY A 150 -20.92 18.04 6.82
CA GLY A 150 -21.58 19.16 6.14
C GLY A 150 -20.60 20.21 5.61
N ASP A 151 -19.35 20.23 6.03
CA ASP A 151 -18.36 21.21 5.56
C ASP A 151 -18.07 21.11 4.08
N THR A 152 -17.84 22.28 3.47
CA THR A 152 -17.16 22.37 2.19
C THR A 152 -15.65 22.32 2.43
N VAL A 153 -14.98 21.40 1.75
CA VAL A 153 -13.54 21.16 1.88
C VAL A 153 -12.83 21.22 0.55
N VAL A 154 -11.56 21.58 0.57
CA VAL A 154 -10.65 21.42 -0.56
C VAL A 154 -9.95 20.09 -0.42
N VAL A 155 -10.07 19.25 -1.45
CA VAL A 155 -9.39 17.96 -1.53
C VAL A 155 -8.38 17.97 -2.65
N ARG A 156 -7.31 17.22 -2.46
CA ARG A 156 -6.30 17.00 -3.49
C ARG A 156 -5.99 15.53 -3.65
N ARG A 157 -5.56 15.19 -4.85
CA ARG A 157 -4.94 13.91 -5.16
C ARG A 157 -3.67 14.15 -5.95
N ALA A 158 -2.55 13.70 -5.42
CA ALA A 158 -1.27 13.74 -6.10
C ALA A 158 -0.98 12.36 -6.69
N GLY A 159 -1.18 12.19 -8.00
CA GLY A 159 -0.96 10.92 -8.69
C GLY A 159 -1.76 9.77 -8.09
N ASP A 160 -1.12 8.65 -7.80
CA ASP A 160 -1.76 7.44 -7.22
C ASP A 160 -1.76 7.44 -5.68
N VAL A 161 -1.69 8.63 -5.07
CA VAL A 161 -1.70 8.82 -3.60
C VAL A 161 -3.14 8.86 -3.08
N ILE A 162 -3.31 8.48 -1.82
CA ILE A 162 -4.59 8.53 -1.10
C ILE A 162 -5.11 9.97 -1.11
N PRO A 163 -6.38 10.21 -1.50
CA PRO A 163 -6.98 11.54 -1.45
C PRO A 163 -6.95 12.10 -0.02
N GLU A 164 -6.60 13.37 0.11
CA GLU A 164 -6.54 14.05 1.40
C GLU A 164 -7.31 15.37 1.40
N ILE A 165 -7.82 15.76 2.56
CA ILE A 165 -8.39 17.09 2.79
C ILE A 165 -7.24 18.04 3.07
N VAL A 166 -7.12 19.09 2.24
CA VAL A 166 -6.08 20.14 2.37
C VAL A 166 -6.52 21.19 3.40
N ARG A 167 -7.78 21.60 3.30
CA ARG A 167 -8.37 22.62 4.20
C ARG A 167 -9.89 22.60 4.18
N VAL A 168 -10.48 23.14 5.23
CA VAL A 168 -11.90 23.44 5.35
C VAL A 168 -12.15 24.87 4.89
N ILE A 169 -13.22 25.10 4.13
CA ILE A 169 -13.69 26.45 3.76
C ILE A 169 -14.72 26.88 4.80
N LYS A 170 -14.23 27.46 5.89
CA LYS A 170 -15.07 27.83 7.05
C LYS A 170 -16.16 28.82 6.71
N GLU A 171 -15.94 29.66 5.71
CA GLU A 171 -16.89 30.66 5.19
C GLU A 171 -18.12 30.04 4.53
N LEU A 172 -18.00 28.77 4.08
CA LEU A 172 -19.08 28.01 3.47
C LEU A 172 -19.67 26.95 4.41
N ARG A 173 -19.31 26.98 5.70
CA ARG A 173 -19.85 26.03 6.70
C ARG A 173 -21.34 26.29 6.91
N PRO A 174 -22.19 25.27 6.72
CA PRO A 174 -23.61 25.42 6.98
C PRO A 174 -23.90 25.43 8.49
N ASP A 175 -24.98 26.11 8.92
CA ASP A 175 -25.37 26.20 10.33
C ASP A 175 -25.65 24.83 10.97
N ASN A 176 -26.05 23.87 10.18
CA ASN A 176 -26.33 22.49 10.62
C ASN A 176 -25.12 21.54 10.53
N ALA A 177 -23.90 22.05 10.35
CA ALA A 177 -22.70 21.26 10.38
C ALA A 177 -22.53 20.57 11.74
N ARG A 178 -22.19 19.25 11.71
CA ARG A 178 -22.10 18.43 12.91
C ARG A 178 -20.67 18.03 13.21
N ASP A 179 -20.29 18.10 14.49
CA ASP A 179 -19.01 17.56 14.95
C ASP A 179 -19.01 16.02 14.86
N PHE A 180 -17.86 15.46 14.54
CA PHE A 180 -17.64 14.03 14.62
C PHE A 180 -16.79 13.73 15.86
N VAL A 181 -17.24 12.75 16.65
CA VAL A 181 -16.54 12.30 17.85
C VAL A 181 -16.04 10.87 17.61
N MET A 182 -14.78 10.64 17.92
CA MET A 182 -14.20 9.30 17.82
C MET A 182 -14.89 8.34 18.79
N PRO A 183 -15.32 7.16 18.33
CA PRO A 183 -16.04 6.23 19.19
C PRO A 183 -15.13 5.61 20.26
N GLU A 184 -15.67 5.39 21.46
CA GLU A 184 -15.02 4.68 22.56
C GLU A 184 -15.05 3.15 22.37
N PHE A 185 -15.92 2.67 21.48
CA PHE A 185 -16.06 1.26 21.15
C PHE A 185 -15.88 1.06 19.65
N CYS A 186 -15.26 -0.06 19.29
CA CYS A 186 -15.08 -0.42 17.89
C CYS A 186 -16.42 -0.59 17.18
N PRO A 187 -16.69 0.12 16.07
CA PRO A 187 -17.97 0.03 15.37
C PRO A 187 -18.24 -1.32 14.72
N VAL A 188 -17.21 -2.18 14.60
CA VAL A 188 -17.33 -3.50 13.97
C VAL A 188 -17.57 -4.61 14.98
N CYS A 189 -16.84 -4.61 16.12
CA CYS A 189 -16.90 -5.74 17.06
C CYS A 189 -17.38 -5.35 18.47
N GLY A 190 -17.64 -4.07 18.74
CA GLY A 190 -18.05 -3.59 20.05
C GLY A 190 -16.99 -3.63 21.15
N SER A 191 -15.78 -4.09 20.87
CA SER A 191 -14.68 -4.06 21.84
C SER A 191 -14.26 -2.64 22.15
N HIS A 192 -13.74 -2.40 23.35
CA HIS A 192 -13.22 -1.08 23.73
C HIS A 192 -12.15 -0.60 22.75
N ALA A 193 -12.21 0.67 22.41
CA ALA A 193 -11.23 1.35 21.58
C ALA A 193 -10.53 2.41 22.44
N TYR A 194 -9.25 2.21 22.71
CA TYR A 194 -8.49 3.09 23.60
C TYR A 194 -7.33 3.76 22.85
N LYS A 195 -6.82 4.81 23.42
CA LYS A 195 -5.63 5.53 22.97
C LYS A 195 -4.63 5.51 24.13
N GLU A 196 -3.48 4.93 23.90
CA GLU A 196 -2.39 4.94 24.89
C GLU A 196 -1.85 6.35 25.08
N GLU A 197 -1.37 6.67 26.27
CA GLU A 197 -0.76 7.95 26.57
C GLU A 197 0.49 8.13 25.69
N GLY A 198 0.55 9.27 24.98
CA GLY A 198 1.63 9.56 24.02
C GLY A 198 1.38 9.01 22.59
N GLU A 199 0.42 8.12 22.40
CA GLU A 199 0.05 7.61 21.07
C GLU A 199 -0.93 8.56 20.36
N LYS A 200 -0.86 8.61 19.03
CA LYS A 200 -1.78 9.42 18.21
C LYS A 200 -3.02 8.65 17.78
N ASP A 201 -2.92 7.35 17.77
CA ASP A 201 -3.92 6.46 17.19
C ASP A 201 -4.75 5.77 18.28
N ARG A 202 -6.06 5.79 18.12
CA ARG A 202 -7.00 4.98 18.89
C ARG A 202 -7.07 3.58 18.30
N LYS A 203 -6.99 2.53 19.14
CA LYS A 203 -6.91 1.13 18.69
C LYS A 203 -8.03 0.29 19.31
N CYS A 204 -8.67 -0.55 18.49
CA CYS A 204 -9.61 -1.58 18.92
C CYS A 204 -8.86 -2.72 19.63
N THR A 205 -9.29 -3.09 20.83
CA THR A 205 -8.71 -4.20 21.63
C THR A 205 -9.16 -5.58 21.19
N GLY A 206 -10.09 -5.67 20.24
CA GLY A 206 -10.71 -6.95 19.83
C GLY A 206 -9.78 -7.95 19.13
N GLY A 207 -8.59 -7.52 18.66
CA GLY A 207 -7.63 -8.41 18.01
C GLY A 207 -8.28 -9.29 16.95
N LEU A 208 -7.98 -10.58 16.95
CA LEU A 208 -8.56 -11.56 16.01
C LEU A 208 -10.06 -11.82 16.26
N PHE A 209 -10.64 -11.36 17.36
CA PHE A 209 -12.10 -11.38 17.55
C PHE A 209 -12.79 -10.34 16.65
N CYS A 210 -12.12 -9.24 16.33
CA CYS A 210 -12.64 -8.23 15.44
C CYS A 210 -12.61 -8.69 13.98
N GLN A 211 -13.78 -8.78 13.35
CA GLN A 211 -13.88 -9.20 11.94
C GLN A 211 -13.08 -8.31 11.00
N ALA A 212 -13.11 -6.98 11.19
CA ALA A 212 -12.34 -6.07 10.37
C ALA A 212 -10.82 -6.31 10.47
N GLN A 213 -10.29 -6.58 11.66
CA GLN A 213 -8.88 -6.90 11.83
C GLN A 213 -8.52 -8.21 11.15
N ARG A 214 -9.40 -9.23 11.20
CA ARG A 214 -9.20 -10.51 10.47
C ARG A 214 -9.19 -10.29 8.96
N VAL A 215 -10.17 -9.56 8.42
CA VAL A 215 -10.21 -9.23 6.98
C VAL A 215 -8.93 -8.53 6.53
N GLN A 216 -8.50 -7.52 7.27
CA GLN A 216 -7.27 -6.76 6.93
C GLN A 216 -6.00 -7.63 7.06
N SER A 217 -5.97 -8.56 8.01
CA SER A 217 -4.86 -9.52 8.15
C SER A 217 -4.79 -10.48 6.95
N ILE A 218 -5.95 -10.96 6.45
CA ILE A 218 -6.04 -11.78 5.24
C ILE A 218 -5.54 -10.98 4.03
N LEU A 219 -6.04 -9.75 3.83
CA LEU A 219 -5.64 -8.89 2.71
C LEU A 219 -4.15 -8.59 2.70
N HIS A 220 -3.57 -8.34 3.87
CA HIS A 220 -2.12 -8.19 3.98
C HIS A 220 -1.39 -9.47 3.60
N PHE A 221 -1.79 -10.61 4.18
CA PHE A 221 -1.15 -11.91 3.96
C PHE A 221 -1.15 -12.31 2.49
N VAL A 222 -2.28 -12.13 1.79
CA VAL A 222 -2.41 -12.50 0.36
C VAL A 222 -1.77 -11.49 -0.59
N SER A 223 -1.40 -10.31 -0.12
CA SER A 223 -0.88 -9.23 -0.96
C SER A 223 0.35 -9.63 -1.77
N ARG A 224 0.59 -8.96 -2.91
CA ARG A 224 1.74 -9.22 -3.80
C ARG A 224 3.09 -9.12 -3.08
N LYS A 225 3.21 -8.24 -2.09
CA LYS A 225 4.42 -8.03 -1.31
C LYS A 225 4.64 -9.11 -0.25
N ALA A 226 3.57 -9.78 0.17
CA ALA A 226 3.58 -10.89 1.12
C ALA A 226 3.55 -12.23 0.38
N MET A 227 2.52 -13.05 0.57
CA MET A 227 2.45 -14.39 -0.04
C MET A 227 2.10 -14.38 -1.52
N GLY A 228 1.57 -13.27 -2.05
CA GLY A 228 1.27 -13.12 -3.49
C GLY A 228 0.17 -14.07 -3.96
N ILE A 229 -0.88 -14.22 -3.17
CA ILE A 229 -2.07 -15.03 -3.52
C ILE A 229 -3.05 -14.12 -4.28
N ASP A 230 -3.12 -14.30 -5.58
CA ASP A 230 -4.05 -13.54 -6.42
C ASP A 230 -5.47 -14.10 -6.32
N GLY A 231 -6.47 -13.20 -6.36
CA GLY A 231 -7.88 -13.56 -6.39
C GLY A 231 -8.63 -13.36 -5.07
N ILE A 232 -7.97 -13.11 -3.94
CA ILE A 232 -8.63 -12.75 -2.68
C ILE A 232 -8.61 -11.22 -2.52
N GLY A 233 -9.71 -10.56 -2.92
CA GLY A 233 -9.98 -9.15 -2.66
C GLY A 233 -10.82 -8.96 -1.38
N GLU A 234 -11.09 -7.70 -1.02
CA GLU A 234 -11.80 -7.32 0.21
C GLU A 234 -13.13 -8.06 0.39
N LYS A 235 -14.00 -8.03 -0.63
CA LYS A 235 -15.31 -8.70 -0.58
C LYS A 235 -15.22 -10.21 -0.37
N LEU A 236 -14.21 -10.87 -0.93
CA LEU A 236 -14.00 -12.29 -0.74
C LEU A 236 -13.46 -12.58 0.66
N ALA A 237 -12.52 -11.79 1.14
CA ALA A 237 -12.00 -11.89 2.51
C ALA A 237 -13.11 -11.70 3.56
N GLU A 238 -14.01 -10.73 3.34
CA GLU A 238 -15.19 -10.51 4.19
C GLU A 238 -16.06 -11.77 4.25
N GLN A 239 -16.45 -12.35 3.10
CA GLN A 239 -17.26 -13.57 3.05
C GLN A 239 -16.59 -14.76 3.76
N LEU A 240 -15.28 -14.95 3.58
CA LEU A 240 -14.51 -16.00 4.25
C LEU A 240 -14.54 -15.86 5.78
N VAL A 241 -14.45 -14.63 6.28
CA VAL A 241 -14.50 -14.31 7.70
C VAL A 241 -15.93 -14.47 8.25
N GLU A 242 -16.95 -13.98 7.55
CA GLU A 242 -18.37 -14.08 7.93
C GLU A 242 -18.84 -15.53 7.99
N LYS A 243 -18.42 -16.38 7.04
CA LYS A 243 -18.68 -17.82 7.04
C LYS A 243 -17.95 -18.55 8.17
N GLY A 244 -17.00 -17.89 8.86
CA GLY A 244 -16.18 -18.50 9.90
C GLY A 244 -15.15 -19.52 9.40
N TRP A 245 -14.89 -19.55 8.09
CA TRP A 245 -13.94 -20.51 7.50
C TRP A 245 -12.49 -20.08 7.67
N VAL A 246 -12.23 -18.77 7.79
CA VAL A 246 -10.91 -18.22 8.02
C VAL A 246 -10.93 -17.43 9.34
N LYS A 247 -10.34 -18.01 10.37
CA LYS A 247 -10.16 -17.43 11.70
C LYS A 247 -8.77 -16.82 11.86
N ASN A 248 -7.80 -17.39 11.16
CA ASN A 248 -6.42 -16.91 11.06
C ASN A 248 -5.86 -17.15 9.65
N ILE A 249 -4.70 -16.61 9.36
CA ILE A 249 -4.11 -16.65 8.00
C ILE A 249 -3.77 -18.06 7.50
N SER A 250 -3.47 -19.01 8.40
CA SER A 250 -3.15 -20.39 8.00
C SER A 250 -4.37 -21.16 7.50
N ASP A 251 -5.59 -20.76 7.88
CA ASP A 251 -6.82 -21.40 7.43
C ASP A 251 -7.05 -21.26 5.92
N ILE A 252 -6.42 -20.25 5.28
CA ILE A 252 -6.48 -20.05 3.83
C ILE A 252 -6.00 -21.30 3.07
N TYR A 253 -5.01 -21.99 3.60
CA TYR A 253 -4.45 -23.21 2.98
C TYR A 253 -5.30 -24.47 3.17
N ARG A 254 -6.38 -24.37 3.95
CA ARG A 254 -7.33 -25.48 4.21
C ARG A 254 -8.64 -25.32 3.45
N LEU A 255 -8.82 -24.21 2.73
CA LEU A 255 -10.04 -23.94 1.97
C LEU A 255 -10.16 -24.91 0.78
N THR A 256 -11.38 -25.37 0.51
CA THR A 256 -11.69 -26.30 -0.58
C THR A 256 -12.33 -25.61 -1.77
N LYS A 257 -12.34 -26.29 -2.92
CA LYS A 257 -13.00 -25.79 -4.14
C LYS A 257 -14.50 -25.55 -3.91
N GLU A 258 -15.16 -26.49 -3.23
CA GLU A 258 -16.59 -26.42 -2.92
C GLU A 258 -16.94 -25.20 -2.09
N GLN A 259 -16.09 -24.89 -1.09
CA GLN A 259 -16.23 -23.66 -0.30
C GLN A 259 -16.14 -22.43 -1.18
N PHE A 260 -15.12 -22.31 -2.05
CA PHE A 260 -14.99 -21.16 -2.93
C PHE A 260 -16.17 -21.03 -3.90
N VAL A 261 -16.56 -22.11 -4.56
CA VAL A 261 -17.70 -22.10 -5.52
C VAL A 261 -19.03 -21.68 -4.87
N SER A 262 -19.18 -21.92 -3.56
CA SER A 262 -20.37 -21.51 -2.82
C SER A 262 -20.41 -20.02 -2.43
N LEU A 263 -19.33 -19.25 -2.73
CA LEU A 263 -19.26 -17.82 -2.46
C LEU A 263 -19.84 -17.00 -3.62
N ASP A 264 -20.30 -15.80 -3.30
CA ASP A 264 -20.88 -14.90 -4.28
C ASP A 264 -19.88 -14.55 -5.38
N ARG A 265 -20.33 -14.63 -6.63
CA ARG A 265 -19.56 -14.30 -7.84
C ARG A 265 -18.31 -15.15 -8.06
N MET A 266 -18.24 -16.34 -7.43
CA MET A 266 -17.14 -17.28 -7.58
C MET A 266 -17.59 -18.50 -8.41
N GLY A 267 -17.17 -18.54 -9.68
CA GLY A 267 -17.36 -19.71 -10.55
C GLY A 267 -16.22 -20.73 -10.42
N GLU A 268 -16.42 -21.94 -10.95
CA GLU A 268 -15.45 -23.04 -10.87
C GLU A 268 -14.05 -22.64 -11.37
N LYS A 269 -13.96 -21.98 -12.53
CA LYS A 269 -12.68 -21.53 -13.09
C LYS A 269 -11.95 -20.54 -12.17
N SER A 270 -12.69 -19.64 -11.53
CA SER A 270 -12.11 -18.68 -10.58
C SER A 270 -11.63 -19.38 -9.32
N ALA A 271 -12.39 -20.37 -8.82
CA ALA A 271 -12.00 -21.20 -7.69
C ALA A 271 -10.72 -22.02 -8.01
N ASP A 272 -10.64 -22.64 -9.20
CA ASP A 272 -9.43 -23.37 -9.62
C ASP A 272 -8.20 -22.47 -9.71
N ASN A 273 -8.33 -21.27 -10.30
CA ASN A 273 -7.24 -20.31 -10.38
C ASN A 273 -6.78 -19.85 -8.99
N LEU A 274 -7.73 -19.64 -8.09
CA LEU A 274 -7.42 -19.21 -6.72
C LEU A 274 -6.70 -20.33 -5.94
N LEU A 275 -7.17 -21.58 -6.05
CA LEU A 275 -6.48 -22.73 -5.44
C LEU A 275 -5.07 -22.93 -6.01
N ALA A 276 -4.90 -22.75 -7.32
CA ALA A 276 -3.57 -22.80 -7.94
C ALA A 276 -2.65 -21.68 -7.41
N SER A 277 -3.21 -20.48 -7.19
CA SER A 277 -2.46 -19.35 -6.61
C SER A 277 -2.09 -19.62 -5.14
N ILE A 278 -3.00 -20.20 -4.34
CA ILE A 278 -2.71 -20.63 -2.96
C ILE A 278 -1.61 -21.70 -2.95
N GLU A 279 -1.70 -22.71 -3.81
CA GLU A 279 -0.68 -23.76 -3.87
C GLU A 279 0.69 -23.21 -4.27
N LYS A 280 0.74 -22.33 -5.28
CA LYS A 280 1.97 -21.65 -5.71
C LYS A 280 2.62 -20.85 -4.58
N SER A 281 1.82 -20.23 -3.70
CA SER A 281 2.32 -19.39 -2.60
C SER A 281 3.09 -20.18 -1.54
N LYS A 282 2.91 -21.50 -1.45
CA LYS A 282 3.66 -22.37 -0.53
C LYS A 282 5.17 -22.39 -0.83
N SER A 283 5.56 -22.06 -2.08
CA SER A 283 6.95 -21.88 -2.48
C SER A 283 7.31 -20.40 -2.51
N THR A 284 7.51 -19.81 -1.34
CA THR A 284 7.86 -18.39 -1.17
C THR A 284 9.25 -18.19 -0.60
N THR A 285 9.72 -16.94 -0.55
CA THR A 285 11.01 -16.59 0.09
C THR A 285 10.82 -16.26 1.56
N LEU A 286 11.86 -16.45 2.39
CA LEU A 286 11.81 -16.14 3.82
C LEU A 286 11.44 -14.67 4.07
N GLU A 287 11.96 -13.73 3.26
CA GLU A 287 11.64 -12.30 3.39
C GLU A 287 10.14 -12.02 3.23
N LYS A 288 9.50 -12.64 2.23
CA LYS A 288 8.06 -12.49 2.00
C LYS A 288 7.24 -13.11 3.11
N PHE A 289 7.66 -14.28 3.60
CA PHE A 289 6.99 -14.96 4.70
C PHE A 289 7.06 -14.14 6.00
N LEU A 290 8.26 -13.67 6.39
CA LEU A 290 8.42 -12.81 7.57
C LEU A 290 7.57 -11.53 7.48
N TYR A 291 7.49 -10.92 6.31
CA TYR A 291 6.59 -9.78 6.09
C TYR A 291 5.11 -10.16 6.19
N ALA A 292 4.73 -11.32 5.64
CA ALA A 292 3.35 -11.81 5.60
C ALA A 292 2.76 -12.10 7.00
N ILE A 293 3.55 -12.68 7.90
CA ILE A 293 3.11 -13.02 9.27
C ILE A 293 2.93 -11.81 10.19
N SER A 294 3.28 -10.61 9.69
CA SER A 294 2.95 -9.34 10.34
C SER A 294 3.58 -9.13 11.72
N ILE A 295 4.83 -9.47 11.89
CA ILE A 295 5.59 -9.14 13.11
C ILE A 295 5.53 -7.60 13.30
N PRO A 296 5.18 -7.11 14.50
CA PRO A 296 5.12 -5.66 14.76
C PRO A 296 6.46 -4.96 14.43
N ASP A 297 6.39 -3.80 13.77
CA ASP A 297 7.52 -2.99 13.31
C ASP A 297 8.44 -3.66 12.27
N VAL A 298 8.13 -4.88 11.83
CA VAL A 298 8.83 -5.54 10.72
C VAL A 298 8.14 -5.21 9.40
N GLY A 299 8.68 -4.22 8.69
CA GLY A 299 8.27 -3.86 7.34
C GLY A 299 8.96 -4.73 6.28
N GLU A 300 8.68 -4.45 4.99
CA GLU A 300 9.27 -5.19 3.87
C GLU A 300 10.82 -5.14 3.87
N SER A 301 11.42 -3.96 4.18
CA SER A 301 12.88 -3.79 4.25
C SER A 301 13.46 -4.61 5.39
N THR A 302 12.93 -4.48 6.60
CA THR A 302 13.39 -5.21 7.80
C THR A 302 13.23 -6.72 7.63
N ALA A 303 12.11 -7.19 7.04
CA ALA A 303 11.92 -8.61 6.74
C ALA A 303 13.01 -9.16 5.80
N ARG A 304 13.42 -8.38 4.80
CA ARG A 304 14.53 -8.74 3.91
C ARG A 304 15.86 -8.78 4.65
N THR A 305 16.16 -7.80 5.48
CA THR A 305 17.41 -7.75 6.24
C THR A 305 17.50 -8.94 7.20
N LEU A 306 16.40 -9.24 7.92
CA LEU A 306 16.29 -10.43 8.78
C LEU A 306 16.50 -11.73 7.99
N ALA A 307 15.82 -11.89 6.84
CA ALA A 307 15.95 -13.07 6.00
C ALA A 307 17.37 -13.25 5.46
N ASN A 308 18.06 -12.17 5.11
CA ASN A 308 19.44 -12.21 4.64
C ASN A 308 20.43 -12.56 5.76
N HIS A 309 20.17 -12.13 6.99
CA HIS A 309 21.01 -12.42 8.14
C HIS A 309 20.84 -13.86 8.62
N PHE A 310 19.61 -14.25 8.96
CA PHE A 310 19.33 -15.56 9.57
C PHE A 310 19.19 -16.72 8.59
N ARG A 311 18.85 -16.46 7.31
CA ARG A 311 18.72 -17.44 6.23
C ARG A 311 17.58 -18.46 6.39
N THR A 312 17.17 -18.80 7.59
CA THR A 312 16.08 -19.75 7.88
C THR A 312 15.12 -19.18 8.89
N LEU A 313 13.85 -19.59 8.81
CA LEU A 313 12.84 -19.19 9.78
C LEU A 313 13.24 -19.62 11.19
N LYS A 314 13.71 -20.87 11.35
CA LYS A 314 14.09 -21.40 12.66
C LYS A 314 15.22 -20.58 13.31
N ALA A 315 16.22 -20.16 12.55
CA ALA A 315 17.27 -19.30 13.09
C ALA A 315 16.74 -17.92 13.54
N CYS A 316 15.73 -17.39 12.83
CA CYS A 316 15.08 -16.15 13.22
C CYS A 316 14.19 -16.32 14.47
N GLU A 317 13.51 -17.45 14.63
CA GLU A 317 12.70 -17.80 15.82
C GLU A 317 13.56 -17.97 17.07
N ASP A 318 14.72 -18.63 16.94
CA ASP A 318 15.63 -18.96 18.03
C ASP A 318 16.60 -17.82 18.37
N ALA A 319 16.58 -16.72 17.61
CA ALA A 319 17.51 -15.60 17.79
C ALA A 319 17.30 -14.90 19.13
N GLY A 320 18.40 -14.66 19.86
CA GLY A 320 18.40 -13.83 21.06
C GLY A 320 18.46 -12.33 20.74
N LEU A 321 18.30 -11.51 21.79
CA LEU A 321 18.31 -10.04 21.66
C LEU A 321 19.58 -9.51 20.99
N GLU A 322 20.76 -9.99 21.43
CA GLU A 322 22.05 -9.56 20.89
C GLU A 322 22.16 -9.83 19.39
N GLN A 323 21.75 -11.04 18.95
CA GLN A 323 21.77 -11.43 17.53
C GLN A 323 20.80 -10.59 16.68
N LEU A 324 19.63 -10.23 17.23
CA LEU A 324 18.69 -9.36 16.54
C LEU A 324 19.23 -7.93 16.39
N LEU A 325 19.98 -7.44 17.35
CA LEU A 325 20.62 -6.11 17.32
C LEU A 325 21.80 -6.03 16.34
N GLU A 326 22.37 -7.16 15.90
CA GLU A 326 23.39 -7.21 14.84
C GLU A 326 22.79 -6.99 13.44
N VAL A 327 21.46 -7.09 13.31
CA VAL A 327 20.78 -6.93 12.03
C VAL A 327 20.61 -5.44 11.71
N ASP A 328 21.04 -5.03 10.51
CA ASP A 328 20.88 -3.65 10.05
C ASP A 328 19.41 -3.19 10.12
N ASP A 329 19.18 -1.94 10.55
CA ASP A 329 17.86 -1.33 10.73
C ASP A 329 16.97 -1.98 11.82
N VAL A 330 17.51 -2.86 12.67
CA VAL A 330 16.82 -3.42 13.83
C VAL A 330 17.30 -2.76 15.11
N GLY A 331 16.51 -1.84 15.67
CA GLY A 331 16.75 -1.21 16.96
C GLY A 331 16.15 -2.00 18.12
N MET A 332 16.45 -1.58 19.37
CA MET A 332 15.98 -2.23 20.60
C MET A 332 14.46 -2.51 20.58
N SER A 333 13.64 -1.50 20.29
CA SER A 333 12.19 -1.65 20.27
C SER A 333 11.69 -2.70 19.25
N THR A 334 12.32 -2.77 18.06
CA THR A 334 11.96 -3.76 17.03
C THR A 334 12.41 -5.15 17.45
N ALA A 335 13.62 -5.29 18.01
CA ALA A 335 14.16 -6.56 18.50
C ALA A 335 13.27 -7.16 19.61
N GLU A 336 12.86 -6.34 20.59
CA GLU A 336 11.95 -6.77 21.66
C GLU A 336 10.60 -7.25 21.11
N LYS A 337 10.04 -6.57 20.10
CA LYS A 337 8.78 -6.98 19.45
C LYS A 337 8.92 -8.28 18.68
N ILE A 338 10.06 -8.52 18.03
CA ILE A 338 10.34 -9.80 17.35
C ILE A 338 10.41 -10.94 18.37
N LEU A 339 11.16 -10.76 19.46
CA LEU A 339 11.25 -11.73 20.55
C LEU A 339 9.88 -12.05 21.14
N HIS A 340 9.10 -11.02 21.45
CA HIS A 340 7.77 -11.19 22.01
C HIS A 340 6.81 -11.91 21.04
N PHE A 341 6.92 -11.61 19.73
CA PHE A 341 6.11 -12.28 18.71
C PHE A 341 6.37 -13.78 18.64
N PHE A 342 7.63 -14.20 18.63
CA PHE A 342 8.00 -15.63 18.60
C PHE A 342 7.87 -16.32 19.95
N ALA A 343 7.84 -15.59 21.06
CA ALA A 343 7.54 -16.15 22.39
C ALA A 343 6.04 -16.46 22.60
N GLU A 344 5.14 -15.91 21.76
CA GLU A 344 3.70 -16.13 21.89
C GLU A 344 3.27 -17.45 21.23
N PRO A 345 2.80 -18.46 22.01
CA PRO A 345 2.46 -19.79 21.48
C PRO A 345 1.40 -19.77 20.38
N LYS A 346 0.47 -18.81 20.42
CA LYS A 346 -0.58 -18.67 19.40
C LYS A 346 0.00 -18.25 18.04
N ASN A 347 1.04 -17.43 18.03
CA ASN A 347 1.72 -17.06 16.81
C ASN A 347 2.45 -18.26 16.20
N LEU A 348 3.17 -19.03 17.03
CA LEU A 348 3.85 -20.26 16.58
C LEU A 348 2.88 -21.31 16.05
N GLN A 349 1.66 -21.40 16.60
CA GLN A 349 0.64 -22.31 16.10
C GLN A 349 0.14 -21.94 14.69
N VAL A 350 0.18 -20.66 14.34
CA VAL A 350 -0.26 -20.15 13.02
C VAL A 350 0.85 -20.28 11.98
N ILE A 351 2.11 -20.18 12.38
CA ILE A 351 3.32 -20.40 11.58
C ILE A 351 3.49 -21.86 11.21
#